data_fd2680ed5be1c117d7253f629856982a
#
_entry.id   fd2680ed5be1c117d7253f629856982a
#
_cell.length_a   1.000
_cell.length_b   1.000
_cell.length_c   1.000
_cell.angle_alpha   90.00
_cell.angle_beta   90.00
_cell.angle_gamma   90.00
#
_symmetry.space_group_name_H-M   'P 1'
#
loop_
_entity.id
_entity.type
_entity.pdbx_description
1 polymer ?
#
loop_
_entity_poly.entity_id
_entity_poly.type
_entity_poly.pdbx_seq_one_letter_code
_entity_poly.pdbx_strand_id
1 'polypeptide(L)'
;MGKVSKQINMRQIEILDTTLRDGEQTSGVSFAAQEKLSIARLLLEELRVDRIEIASARVSEGEFEAVKRVCEWAGKRGHLNKVEILGFLDNGISIKWIKKAGGKVANLLCKGSLKHCTQQLRKSPEEHIEAIRKEISFAKTNGLQVNIYLEDWSNGMLHSPEYVFQLVNALKNEPIERIMLPDTLGILNPYSSYDYCKSMINRYPEIRFDFHAHNDYD
;
A
#
# COMPACT_ATOMS: atom_id res chain seq x y z
N MET A 1 35.14 -6.47 -33.59
CA MET A 1 33.67 -6.58 -33.44
C MET A 1 33.38 -6.93 -31.97
N GLY A 2 33.15 -5.91 -31.16
CA GLY A 2 32.83 -6.07 -29.75
C GLY A 2 31.35 -6.46 -29.56
N LYS A 3 31.10 -7.61 -28.93
CA LYS A 3 29.78 -8.00 -28.47
C LYS A 3 29.39 -7.09 -27.30
N VAL A 4 28.50 -6.12 -27.54
CA VAL A 4 27.81 -5.40 -26.48
C VAL A 4 26.82 -6.38 -25.85
N SER A 5 27.19 -6.99 -24.74
CA SER A 5 26.23 -7.73 -23.90
C SER A 5 25.23 -6.74 -23.34
N LYS A 6 23.99 -6.74 -23.85
CA LYS A 6 22.87 -6.10 -23.18
C LYS A 6 22.74 -6.77 -21.82
N GLN A 7 23.21 -6.12 -20.75
CA GLN A 7 22.81 -6.48 -19.40
C GLN A 7 21.30 -6.30 -19.32
N ILE A 8 20.58 -7.40 -19.26
CA ILE A 8 19.16 -7.42 -18.93
C ILE A 8 19.11 -7.05 -17.45
N ASN A 9 18.78 -5.79 -17.17
CA ASN A 9 18.54 -5.32 -15.82
C ASN A 9 17.22 -5.96 -15.36
N MET A 10 17.31 -7.17 -14.79
CA MET A 10 16.15 -7.85 -14.22
C MET A 10 15.70 -7.02 -13.01
N ARG A 11 14.51 -6.40 -13.10
CA ARG A 11 13.89 -5.76 -11.95
C ARG A 11 13.63 -6.84 -10.90
N GLN A 12 14.14 -6.63 -9.71
CA GLN A 12 13.85 -7.50 -8.58
C GLN A 12 12.38 -7.34 -8.21
N ILE A 13 11.66 -8.46 -8.10
CA ILE A 13 10.29 -8.48 -7.58
C ILE A 13 10.38 -8.54 -6.07
N GLU A 14 9.65 -7.66 -5.38
CA GLU A 14 9.52 -7.64 -3.93
C GLU A 14 8.16 -8.24 -3.52
N ILE A 15 8.14 -8.97 -2.42
CA ILE A 15 6.93 -9.57 -1.85
C ILE A 15 6.53 -8.77 -0.61
N LEU A 16 5.30 -8.25 -0.63
CA LEU A 16 4.62 -7.69 0.53
C LEU A 16 3.60 -8.73 1.06
N ASP A 17 3.79 -9.20 2.29
CA ASP A 17 2.81 -10.05 2.96
C ASP A 17 1.79 -9.19 3.73
N THR A 18 0.51 -9.44 3.54
CA THR A 18 -0.60 -8.70 4.17
C THR A 18 -1.43 -9.57 5.12
N THR A 19 -0.95 -10.74 5.51
CA THR A 19 -1.65 -11.68 6.41
C THR A 19 -2.14 -11.00 7.68
N LEU A 20 -1.31 -10.14 8.28
CA LEU A 20 -1.60 -9.49 9.57
C LEU A 20 -2.55 -8.28 9.46
N ARG A 21 -2.86 -7.82 8.26
CA ARG A 21 -3.81 -6.74 8.02
C ARG A 21 -5.00 -7.22 7.20
N ASP A 22 -4.78 -7.60 5.96
CA ASP A 22 -5.83 -8.03 5.04
C ASP A 22 -6.34 -9.43 5.37
N GLY A 23 -5.43 -10.34 5.66
CA GLY A 23 -5.78 -11.69 6.08
C GLY A 23 -6.61 -11.73 7.37
N GLU A 24 -6.41 -10.78 8.29
CA GLU A 24 -7.21 -10.65 9.51
C GLU A 24 -8.64 -10.14 9.25
N GLN A 25 -8.93 -9.57 8.06
CA GLN A 25 -10.29 -9.19 7.68
C GLN A 25 -11.18 -10.39 7.33
N THR A 26 -10.59 -11.58 7.20
CA THR A 26 -11.34 -12.83 7.00
C THR A 26 -12.23 -13.13 8.21
N SER A 27 -13.51 -13.48 7.94
CA SER A 27 -14.46 -13.78 9.01
C SER A 27 -13.95 -14.90 9.93
N GLY A 28 -13.96 -14.65 11.24
CA GLY A 28 -13.50 -15.59 12.27
C GLY A 28 -11.98 -15.58 12.51
N VAL A 29 -11.22 -14.75 11.82
CA VAL A 29 -9.80 -14.56 12.06
C VAL A 29 -9.58 -13.33 12.94
N SER A 30 -8.78 -13.47 13.99
CA SER A 30 -8.33 -12.36 14.84
C SER A 30 -7.04 -12.76 15.54
N PHE A 31 -6.06 -11.88 15.54
CA PHE A 31 -4.76 -12.12 16.13
C PHE A 31 -4.55 -11.29 17.39
N ALA A 32 -4.16 -11.93 18.49
CA ALA A 32 -3.65 -11.21 19.66
C ALA A 32 -2.31 -10.52 19.33
N ALA A 33 -1.98 -9.46 20.07
CA ALA A 33 -0.75 -8.69 19.84
C ALA A 33 0.54 -9.57 19.85
N GLN A 34 0.57 -10.62 20.70
CA GLN A 34 1.70 -11.56 20.74
C GLN A 34 1.74 -12.47 19.51
N GLU A 35 0.59 -12.85 18.96
CA GLU A 35 0.50 -13.66 17.75
C GLU A 35 0.96 -12.86 16.54
N LYS A 36 0.50 -11.59 16.39
CA LYS A 36 1.00 -10.69 15.35
C LYS A 36 2.51 -10.54 15.39
N LEU A 37 3.10 -10.37 16.57
CA LEU A 37 4.56 -10.32 16.72
C LEU A 37 5.24 -11.63 16.30
N SER A 38 4.68 -12.78 16.66
CA SER A 38 5.25 -14.09 16.31
C SER A 38 5.20 -14.34 14.81
N ILE A 39 4.07 -14.02 14.17
CA ILE A 39 3.89 -14.13 12.70
C ILE A 39 4.82 -13.15 11.99
N ALA A 40 4.91 -11.89 12.42
CA ALA A 40 5.82 -10.90 11.83
C ALA A 40 7.29 -11.37 11.86
N ARG A 41 7.72 -12.06 12.94
CA ARG A 41 9.05 -12.66 13.02
C ARG A 41 9.25 -13.77 12.00
N LEU A 42 8.29 -14.70 11.89
CA LEU A 42 8.34 -15.79 10.91
C LEU A 42 8.42 -15.24 9.49
N LEU A 43 7.60 -14.24 9.16
CA LEU A 43 7.58 -13.63 7.84
C LEU A 43 8.91 -12.95 7.48
N LEU A 44 9.47 -12.14 8.38
CA LEU A 44 10.67 -11.34 8.09
C LEU A 44 11.99 -12.08 8.31
N GLU A 45 12.08 -13.02 9.27
CA GLU A 45 13.34 -13.70 9.61
C GLU A 45 13.46 -15.09 8.98
N GLU A 46 12.34 -15.87 8.91
CA GLU A 46 12.37 -17.24 8.39
C GLU A 46 11.99 -17.29 6.90
N LEU A 47 10.82 -16.76 6.53
CA LEU A 47 10.37 -16.69 5.12
C LEU A 47 11.09 -15.62 4.34
N ARG A 48 11.60 -14.59 5.02
CA ARG A 48 12.38 -13.48 4.44
C ARG A 48 11.64 -12.73 3.34
N VAL A 49 10.34 -12.50 3.54
CA VAL A 49 9.59 -11.58 2.69
C VAL A 49 10.19 -10.18 2.77
N ASP A 50 10.03 -9.40 1.72
CA ASP A 50 10.66 -8.08 1.65
C ASP A 50 9.99 -7.09 2.59
N ARG A 51 8.64 -7.15 2.71
CA ARG A 51 7.82 -6.23 3.50
C ARG A 51 6.60 -6.95 4.08
N ILE A 52 6.06 -6.41 5.17
CA ILE A 52 4.81 -6.88 5.78
C ILE A 52 3.88 -5.72 6.10
N GLU A 53 2.58 -5.87 5.86
CA GLU A 53 1.56 -4.94 6.32
C GLU A 53 0.86 -5.54 7.53
N ILE A 54 0.89 -4.85 8.68
CA ILE A 54 0.60 -5.48 9.96
C ILE A 54 -0.72 -5.06 10.60
N ALA A 55 -1.31 -3.95 10.19
CA ALA A 55 -2.53 -3.42 10.78
C ALA A 55 -3.11 -2.26 9.97
N SER A 56 -4.37 -1.92 10.27
CA SER A 56 -4.98 -0.63 9.92
C SER A 56 -4.93 0.32 11.12
N ALA A 57 -4.55 1.58 10.87
CA ALA A 57 -4.51 2.60 11.91
C ALA A 57 -5.90 2.85 12.51
N ARG A 58 -5.95 3.12 13.82
CA ARG A 58 -7.15 3.58 14.54
C ARG A 58 -8.29 2.56 14.71
N VAL A 59 -8.04 1.28 14.47
CA VAL A 59 -9.09 0.25 14.63
C VAL A 59 -9.42 0.02 16.10
N SER A 60 -8.41 -0.20 16.96
CA SER A 60 -8.60 -0.47 18.36
C SER A 60 -7.33 -0.20 19.18
N GLU A 61 -7.45 -0.21 20.52
CA GLU A 61 -6.29 -0.16 21.42
C GLU A 61 -5.44 -1.43 21.32
N GLY A 62 -6.07 -2.59 21.09
CA GLY A 62 -5.36 -3.86 20.85
C GLY A 62 -4.48 -3.80 19.61
N GLU A 63 -4.99 -3.23 18.52
CA GLU A 63 -4.20 -2.98 17.31
C GLU A 63 -3.02 -2.03 17.57
N PHE A 64 -3.25 -0.97 18.36
CA PHE A 64 -2.17 -0.05 18.73
C PHE A 64 -1.04 -0.77 19.47
N GLU A 65 -1.38 -1.60 20.45
CA GLU A 65 -0.40 -2.37 21.23
C GLU A 65 0.32 -3.40 20.34
N ALA A 66 -0.39 -4.06 19.43
CA ALA A 66 0.20 -5.00 18.48
C ALA A 66 1.22 -4.30 17.57
N VAL A 67 0.84 -3.20 16.96
CA VAL A 67 1.73 -2.38 16.10
C VAL A 67 2.94 -1.91 16.87
N LYS A 68 2.76 -1.39 18.09
CA LYS A 68 3.85 -0.94 18.95
C LYS A 68 4.86 -2.05 19.23
N ARG A 69 4.41 -3.24 19.62
CA ARG A 69 5.28 -4.40 19.86
C ARG A 69 6.05 -4.84 18.63
N VAL A 70 5.38 -4.91 17.48
CA VAL A 70 6.04 -5.29 16.21
C VAL A 70 7.07 -4.23 15.81
N CYS A 71 6.73 -2.92 15.90
CA CYS A 71 7.65 -1.84 15.58
C CYS A 71 8.87 -1.79 16.51
N GLU A 72 8.67 -1.98 17.82
CA GLU A 72 9.77 -2.04 18.80
C GLU A 72 10.74 -3.20 18.50
N TRP A 73 10.19 -4.39 18.20
CA TRP A 73 11.00 -5.54 17.83
C TRP A 73 11.71 -5.29 16.49
N ALA A 74 10.98 -4.86 15.48
CA ALA A 74 11.52 -4.60 14.13
C ALA A 74 12.63 -3.53 14.16
N GLY A 75 12.49 -2.50 15.00
CA GLY A 75 13.51 -1.48 15.21
C GLY A 75 14.82 -2.05 15.77
N LYS A 76 14.73 -2.95 16.75
CA LYS A 76 15.91 -3.62 17.33
C LYS A 76 16.60 -4.58 16.34
N ARG A 77 15.88 -5.08 15.35
CA ARG A 77 16.36 -6.05 14.35
C ARG A 77 16.73 -5.41 13.00
N GLY A 78 16.56 -4.09 12.85
CA GLY A 78 16.83 -3.39 11.60
C GLY A 78 15.76 -3.60 10.51
N HIS A 79 14.56 -4.07 10.87
CA HIS A 79 13.46 -4.36 9.95
C HIS A 79 12.36 -3.29 9.92
N LEU A 80 12.50 -2.18 10.65
CA LEU A 80 11.43 -1.21 10.83
C LEU A 80 10.90 -0.61 9.51
N ASN A 81 11.77 -0.42 8.51
CA ASN A 81 11.37 0.07 7.19
C ASN A 81 10.68 -0.98 6.31
N LYS A 82 10.59 -2.23 6.78
CA LYS A 82 9.87 -3.33 6.13
C LYS A 82 8.46 -3.52 6.73
N VAL A 83 8.13 -2.78 7.79
CA VAL A 83 6.85 -2.87 8.50
C VAL A 83 5.98 -1.70 8.06
N GLU A 84 4.88 -2.03 7.39
CA GLU A 84 3.94 -1.08 6.82
C GLU A 84 2.61 -1.09 7.58
N ILE A 85 1.96 0.06 7.67
CA ILE A 85 0.70 0.23 8.38
C ILE A 85 -0.26 1.01 7.50
N LEU A 86 -1.47 0.47 7.31
CA LEU A 86 -2.52 1.14 6.54
C LEU A 86 -3.03 2.36 7.31
N GLY A 87 -3.07 3.49 6.65
CA GLY A 87 -3.61 4.76 7.16
C GLY A 87 -4.64 5.34 6.22
N PHE A 88 -5.35 6.35 6.68
CA PHE A 88 -6.46 6.97 5.97
C PHE A 88 -6.19 8.46 5.71
N LEU A 89 -6.93 9.04 4.75
CA LEU A 89 -6.93 10.48 4.50
C LEU A 89 -7.84 11.16 5.53
N ASP A 90 -7.34 11.37 6.74
CA ASP A 90 -8.10 11.78 7.91
C ASP A 90 -7.53 12.99 8.67
N ASN A 91 -6.90 13.89 7.92
CA ASN A 91 -6.25 15.10 8.44
C ASN A 91 -5.14 14.79 9.46
N GLY A 92 -4.34 13.77 9.17
CA GLY A 92 -3.15 13.42 9.93
C GLY A 92 -3.40 12.59 11.19
N ILE A 93 -4.64 12.17 11.45
CA ILE A 93 -4.95 11.38 12.67
C ILE A 93 -4.30 10.01 12.57
N SER A 94 -4.44 9.30 11.44
CA SER A 94 -3.75 8.03 11.19
C SER A 94 -2.23 8.18 11.24
N ILE A 95 -1.68 9.23 10.66
CA ILE A 95 -0.24 9.51 10.68
C ILE A 95 0.28 9.69 12.10
N LYS A 96 -0.41 10.48 12.94
CA LYS A 96 -0.05 10.65 14.36
C LYS A 96 -0.13 9.33 15.13
N TRP A 97 -1.14 8.52 14.85
CA TRP A 97 -1.32 7.21 15.46
C TRP A 97 -0.17 6.26 15.08
N ILE A 98 0.15 6.15 13.79
CA ILE A 98 1.28 5.33 13.28
C ILE A 98 2.59 5.76 13.92
N LYS A 99 2.88 7.07 13.92
CA LYS A 99 4.08 7.62 14.55
C LYS A 99 4.16 7.30 16.04
N LYS A 100 3.06 7.46 16.78
CA LYS A 100 2.97 7.15 18.22
C LYS A 100 3.22 5.67 18.52
N ALA A 101 2.78 4.77 17.62
CA ALA A 101 3.05 3.34 17.72
C ALA A 101 4.48 2.94 17.31
N GLY A 102 5.30 3.88 16.84
CA GLY A 102 6.69 3.66 16.42
C GLY A 102 6.85 3.28 14.95
N GLY A 103 5.79 3.29 14.14
CA GLY A 103 5.81 3.00 12.71
C GLY A 103 6.62 4.02 11.91
N LYS A 104 7.14 3.59 10.77
CA LYS A 104 7.94 4.41 9.84
C LYS A 104 7.38 4.45 8.42
N VAL A 105 6.51 3.52 8.05
CA VAL A 105 5.93 3.43 6.71
C VAL A 105 4.41 3.44 6.83
N ALA A 106 3.78 4.38 6.16
CA ALA A 106 2.32 4.52 6.07
C ALA A 106 1.84 4.19 4.65
N ASN A 107 0.91 3.24 4.54
CA ASN A 107 0.19 2.95 3.31
C ASN A 107 -1.11 3.77 3.33
N LEU A 108 -1.18 4.86 2.58
CA LEU A 108 -2.35 5.74 2.56
C LEU A 108 -3.42 5.19 1.62
N LEU A 109 -4.59 4.87 2.18
CA LEU A 109 -5.74 4.39 1.42
C LEU A 109 -6.43 5.53 0.69
N CYS A 110 -6.33 5.53 -0.63
CA CYS A 110 -6.93 6.48 -1.55
C CYS A 110 -7.91 5.76 -2.48
N LYS A 111 -8.85 6.48 -3.11
CA LYS A 111 -9.80 5.86 -4.04
C LYS A 111 -9.26 5.83 -5.46
N GLY A 112 -9.10 4.64 -6.02
CA GLY A 112 -8.56 4.38 -7.36
C GLY A 112 -9.60 4.41 -8.48
N SER A 113 -10.92 4.47 -8.17
CA SER A 113 -11.98 4.63 -9.18
C SER A 113 -12.73 5.96 -9.02
N LEU A 114 -13.18 6.53 -10.14
CA LEU A 114 -13.99 7.75 -10.15
C LEU A 114 -15.29 7.56 -9.37
N LYS A 115 -15.90 6.38 -9.48
CA LYS A 115 -17.11 6.02 -8.75
C LYS A 115 -16.92 6.15 -7.24
N HIS A 116 -15.83 5.59 -6.69
CA HIS A 116 -15.56 5.69 -5.25
C HIS A 116 -15.19 7.12 -4.85
N CYS A 117 -14.46 7.86 -5.67
CA CYS A 117 -14.16 9.27 -5.41
C CYS A 117 -15.43 10.11 -5.32
N THR A 118 -16.33 10.02 -6.30
CA THR A 118 -17.51 10.89 -6.40
C THR A 118 -18.67 10.41 -5.54
N GLN A 119 -18.91 9.11 -5.40
CA GLN A 119 -20.09 8.57 -4.72
C GLN A 119 -19.83 8.22 -3.25
N GLN A 120 -18.65 7.65 -2.92
CA GLN A 120 -18.31 7.32 -1.53
C GLN A 120 -17.72 8.53 -0.79
N LEU A 121 -16.67 9.15 -1.35
CA LEU A 121 -16.04 10.32 -0.73
C LEU A 121 -16.84 11.60 -0.95
N ARG A 122 -17.71 11.65 -1.97
CA ARG A 122 -18.46 12.85 -2.41
C ARG A 122 -17.52 14.02 -2.70
N LYS A 123 -16.39 13.74 -3.37
CA LYS A 123 -15.36 14.71 -3.74
C LYS A 123 -15.20 14.76 -5.25
N SER A 124 -14.74 15.92 -5.76
CA SER A 124 -14.18 15.98 -7.10
C SER A 124 -12.81 15.30 -7.15
N PRO A 125 -12.32 14.92 -8.34
CA PRO A 125 -10.95 14.42 -8.51
C PRO A 125 -9.89 15.36 -7.93
N GLU A 126 -10.06 16.68 -8.13
CA GLU A 126 -9.13 17.71 -7.67
C GLU A 126 -9.11 17.80 -6.14
N GLU A 127 -10.27 17.78 -5.51
CA GLU A 127 -10.40 17.76 -4.04
C GLU A 127 -9.78 16.51 -3.43
N HIS A 128 -9.93 15.37 -4.11
CA HIS A 128 -9.32 14.11 -3.66
C HIS A 128 -7.79 14.16 -3.78
N ILE A 129 -7.26 14.60 -4.92
CA ILE A 129 -5.82 14.78 -5.15
C ILE A 129 -5.22 15.73 -4.11
N GLU A 130 -5.88 16.85 -3.84
CA GLU A 130 -5.40 17.82 -2.85
C GLU A 130 -5.39 17.23 -1.42
N ALA A 131 -6.40 16.43 -1.07
CA ALA A 131 -6.43 15.73 0.21
C ALA A 131 -5.27 14.72 0.35
N ILE A 132 -4.96 13.98 -0.73
CA ILE A 132 -3.82 13.05 -0.75
C ILE A 132 -2.51 13.80 -0.55
N ARG A 133 -2.29 14.90 -1.29
CA ARG A 133 -1.06 15.71 -1.18
C ARG A 133 -0.86 16.28 0.22
N LYS A 134 -1.91 16.76 0.85
CA LYS A 134 -1.87 17.25 2.24
C LYS A 134 -1.44 16.15 3.21
N GLU A 135 -2.00 14.95 3.05
CA GLU A 135 -1.66 13.82 3.91
C GLU A 135 -0.21 13.34 3.69
N ILE A 136 0.24 13.28 2.43
CA ILE A 136 1.66 12.98 2.09
C ILE A 136 2.59 13.99 2.76
N SER A 137 2.34 15.29 2.58
CA SER A 137 3.15 16.35 3.18
C SER A 137 3.19 16.24 4.71
N PHE A 138 2.05 15.97 5.32
CA PHE A 138 1.96 15.79 6.77
C PHE A 138 2.72 14.55 7.25
N ALA A 139 2.63 13.42 6.54
CA ALA A 139 3.38 12.21 6.85
C ALA A 139 4.90 12.45 6.75
N LYS A 140 5.36 13.08 5.68
CA LYS A 140 6.80 13.40 5.50
C LYS A 140 7.32 14.34 6.57
N THR A 141 6.57 15.38 6.94
CA THR A 141 6.91 16.30 8.05
C THR A 141 7.02 15.55 9.39
N ASN A 142 6.27 14.45 9.54
CA ASN A 142 6.35 13.58 10.73
C ASN A 142 7.42 12.48 10.63
N GLY A 143 8.20 12.45 9.54
CA GLY A 143 9.32 11.52 9.34
C GLY A 143 8.89 10.11 8.92
N LEU A 144 7.72 9.97 8.28
CA LEU A 144 7.24 8.72 7.73
C LEU A 144 7.54 8.61 6.24
N GLN A 145 7.81 7.40 5.77
CA GLN A 145 7.73 7.01 4.36
C GLN A 145 6.25 6.78 3.99
N VAL A 146 5.91 7.02 2.73
CA VAL A 146 4.52 6.94 2.27
C VAL A 146 4.43 6.08 1.03
N ASN A 147 3.53 5.11 1.07
CA ASN A 147 3.00 4.38 -0.07
C ASN A 147 1.55 4.81 -0.31
N ILE A 148 1.06 4.68 -1.54
CA ILE A 148 -0.32 5.02 -1.90
C ILE A 148 -1.06 3.77 -2.35
N TYR A 149 -2.15 3.41 -1.67
CA TYR A 149 -3.11 2.43 -2.14
C TYR A 149 -4.18 3.11 -2.99
N LEU A 150 -4.40 2.62 -4.21
CA LEU A 150 -5.50 3.06 -5.07
C LEU A 150 -6.67 2.07 -4.98
N GLU A 151 -7.37 2.04 -3.84
CA GLU A 151 -8.51 1.13 -3.62
C GLU A 151 -9.50 1.17 -4.79
N ASP A 152 -9.96 0.00 -5.23
CA ASP A 152 -10.85 -0.18 -6.39
C ASP A 152 -10.17 0.21 -7.74
N TRP A 153 -8.83 0.09 -7.82
CA TRP A 153 -8.07 0.43 -9.03
C TRP A 153 -8.50 -0.38 -10.25
N SER A 154 -8.82 -1.66 -10.11
CA SER A 154 -9.27 -2.51 -11.22
C SER A 154 -10.55 -1.99 -11.87
N ASN A 155 -11.56 -1.60 -11.08
CA ASN A 155 -12.74 -0.91 -11.58
C ASN A 155 -12.42 0.48 -12.14
N GLY A 156 -11.45 1.17 -11.56
CA GLY A 156 -10.93 2.42 -12.10
C GLY A 156 -10.40 2.24 -13.51
N MET A 157 -9.54 1.25 -13.75
CA MET A 157 -9.01 0.95 -15.08
C MET A 157 -10.08 0.48 -16.08
N LEU A 158 -11.08 -0.25 -15.61
CA LEU A 158 -12.17 -0.75 -16.46
C LEU A 158 -13.16 0.34 -16.86
N HIS A 159 -13.52 1.26 -15.96
CA HIS A 159 -14.65 2.18 -16.16
C HIS A 159 -14.25 3.67 -16.19
N SER A 160 -13.07 4.04 -15.71
CA SER A 160 -12.62 5.42 -15.59
C SER A 160 -11.08 5.54 -15.65
N PRO A 161 -10.42 4.97 -16.69
CA PRO A 161 -8.95 4.95 -16.77
C PRO A 161 -8.35 6.36 -16.80
N GLU A 162 -9.05 7.36 -17.34
CA GLU A 162 -8.62 8.76 -17.35
C GLU A 162 -8.44 9.29 -15.93
N TYR A 163 -9.34 8.93 -15.01
CA TYR A 163 -9.23 9.31 -13.61
C TYR A 163 -8.02 8.65 -12.93
N VAL A 164 -7.78 7.36 -13.19
CA VAL A 164 -6.59 6.66 -12.69
C VAL A 164 -5.32 7.36 -13.15
N PHE A 165 -5.23 7.68 -14.45
CA PHE A 165 -4.08 8.38 -15.02
C PHE A 165 -3.95 9.81 -14.51
N GLN A 166 -5.05 10.54 -14.32
CA GLN A 166 -5.06 11.88 -13.70
C GLN A 166 -4.46 11.82 -12.30
N LEU A 167 -4.90 10.83 -11.49
CA LEU A 167 -4.44 10.62 -10.14
C LEU A 167 -2.94 10.31 -10.08
N VAL A 168 -2.47 9.35 -10.88
CA VAL A 168 -1.05 8.98 -10.91
C VAL A 168 -0.18 10.13 -11.46
N ASN A 169 -0.63 10.85 -12.49
CA ASN A 169 0.08 12.04 -12.97
C ASN A 169 0.23 13.12 -11.90
N ALA A 170 -0.79 13.30 -11.06
CA ALA A 170 -0.74 14.28 -9.97
C ALA A 170 0.21 13.85 -8.84
N LEU A 171 0.41 12.55 -8.65
CA LEU A 171 1.18 12.00 -7.52
C LEU A 171 2.62 11.57 -7.89
N LYS A 172 2.95 11.41 -9.16
CA LYS A 172 4.25 10.87 -9.61
C LYS A 172 5.48 11.67 -9.16
N ASN A 173 5.31 12.95 -8.87
CA ASN A 173 6.38 13.82 -8.39
C ASN A 173 6.31 14.09 -6.87
N GLU A 174 5.32 13.51 -6.18
CA GLU A 174 5.25 13.59 -4.72
C GLU A 174 6.28 12.66 -4.07
N PRO A 175 6.73 12.94 -2.85
CA PRO A 175 7.74 12.14 -2.17
C PRO A 175 7.14 10.83 -1.61
N ILE A 176 6.70 9.96 -2.51
CA ILE A 176 6.16 8.62 -2.21
C ILE A 176 7.13 7.54 -2.66
N GLU A 177 7.07 6.36 -2.03
CA GLU A 177 7.96 5.24 -2.36
C GLU A 177 7.38 4.36 -3.47
N ARG A 178 6.04 4.16 -3.48
CA ARG A 178 5.34 3.32 -4.45
C ARG A 178 3.85 3.59 -4.53
N ILE A 179 3.21 3.09 -5.58
CA ILE A 179 1.76 3.07 -5.76
C ILE A 179 1.29 1.62 -5.83
N MET A 180 0.35 1.26 -4.99
CA MET A 180 -0.24 -0.07 -4.90
C MET A 180 -1.55 -0.11 -5.70
N LEU A 181 -1.69 -1.15 -6.53
CA LEU A 181 -2.75 -1.36 -7.51
C LEU A 181 -3.63 -2.54 -7.08
N PRO A 182 -4.63 -2.33 -6.20
CA PRO A 182 -5.44 -3.42 -5.71
C PRO A 182 -6.58 -3.76 -6.69
N ASP A 183 -6.70 -5.05 -6.98
CA ASP A 183 -7.93 -5.64 -7.49
C ASP A 183 -8.84 -5.98 -6.31
N THR A 184 -9.45 -4.95 -5.74
CA THR A 184 -10.18 -4.99 -4.46
C THR A 184 -11.34 -6.01 -4.45
N LEU A 185 -11.95 -6.22 -5.60
CA LEU A 185 -13.09 -7.14 -5.76
C LEU A 185 -12.73 -8.44 -6.51
N GLY A 186 -11.45 -8.66 -6.81
CA GLY A 186 -10.99 -9.86 -7.51
C GLY A 186 -11.60 -10.05 -8.90
N ILE A 187 -11.87 -8.95 -9.63
CA ILE A 187 -12.58 -8.98 -10.92
C ILE A 187 -11.67 -9.22 -12.14
N LEU A 188 -10.37 -9.15 -11.94
CA LEU A 188 -9.42 -9.28 -13.04
C LEU A 188 -9.11 -10.74 -13.33
N ASN A 189 -9.05 -11.08 -14.62
CA ASN A 189 -8.46 -12.31 -15.09
C ASN A 189 -6.98 -12.14 -15.45
N PRO A 190 -6.22 -13.20 -15.75
CA PRO A 190 -4.80 -13.11 -16.06
C PRO A 190 -4.46 -12.15 -17.22
N TYR A 191 -5.32 -12.05 -18.24
CA TYR A 191 -5.09 -11.18 -19.40
C TYR A 191 -5.28 -9.71 -19.03
N SER A 192 -6.40 -9.37 -18.38
CA SER A 192 -6.66 -7.99 -17.94
C SER A 192 -5.68 -7.53 -16.88
N SER A 193 -5.27 -8.41 -15.96
CA SER A 193 -4.20 -8.11 -14.99
C SER A 193 -2.89 -7.74 -15.69
N TYR A 194 -2.49 -8.54 -16.68
CA TYR A 194 -1.29 -8.27 -17.48
C TYR A 194 -1.40 -6.93 -18.22
N ASP A 195 -2.51 -6.70 -18.95
CA ASP A 195 -2.68 -5.51 -19.78
C ASP A 195 -2.73 -4.23 -18.95
N TYR A 196 -3.46 -4.24 -17.82
CA TYR A 196 -3.57 -3.07 -16.95
C TYR A 196 -2.25 -2.77 -16.23
N CYS A 197 -1.59 -3.77 -15.66
CA CYS A 197 -0.28 -3.58 -15.04
C CYS A 197 0.76 -3.10 -16.06
N LYS A 198 0.78 -3.68 -17.26
CA LYS A 198 1.68 -3.27 -18.34
C LYS A 198 1.43 -1.83 -18.77
N SER A 199 0.15 -1.42 -18.86
CA SER A 199 -0.23 -0.03 -19.17
C SER A 199 0.34 0.94 -18.14
N MET A 200 0.21 0.64 -16.84
CA MET A 200 0.75 1.46 -15.76
C MET A 200 2.28 1.55 -15.83
N ILE A 201 2.96 0.41 -15.95
CA ILE A 201 4.44 0.34 -15.98
C ILE A 201 5.01 1.06 -17.20
N ASN A 202 4.39 0.91 -18.38
CA ASN A 202 4.86 1.57 -19.60
C ASN A 202 4.65 3.08 -19.54
N ARG A 203 3.55 3.53 -18.94
CA ARG A 203 3.21 4.96 -18.86
C ARG A 203 4.01 5.69 -17.78
N TYR A 204 4.39 5.00 -16.71
CA TYR A 204 5.09 5.55 -15.56
C TYR A 204 6.30 4.70 -15.15
N PRO A 205 7.33 4.60 -16.01
CA PRO A 205 8.47 3.71 -15.76
C PRO A 205 9.32 4.10 -14.53
N GLU A 206 9.16 5.34 -14.05
CA GLU A 206 9.83 5.88 -12.86
C GLU A 206 9.15 5.47 -11.54
N ILE A 207 7.88 5.00 -11.59
CA ILE A 207 7.11 4.64 -10.40
C ILE A 207 7.29 3.15 -10.10
N ARG A 208 7.44 2.82 -8.84
CA ARG A 208 7.32 1.43 -8.35
C ARG A 208 5.86 1.12 -8.12
N PHE A 209 5.36 0.10 -8.81
CA PHE A 209 4.01 -0.41 -8.62
C PHE A 209 4.03 -1.73 -7.88
N ASP A 210 3.10 -1.90 -6.92
CA ASP A 210 2.76 -3.18 -6.32
C ASP A 210 1.40 -3.61 -6.85
N PHE A 211 1.23 -4.89 -7.17
CA PHE A 211 -0.06 -5.45 -7.53
C PHE A 211 -0.60 -6.28 -6.36
N HIS A 212 -1.84 -5.99 -5.92
CA HIS A 212 -2.52 -6.69 -4.84
C HIS A 212 -3.81 -7.28 -5.38
N ALA A 213 -3.85 -8.60 -5.60
CA ALA A 213 -5.00 -9.28 -6.16
C ALA A 213 -5.78 -10.05 -5.10
N HIS A 214 -7.10 -9.85 -5.09
CA HIS A 214 -8.03 -10.75 -4.43
C HIS A 214 -8.47 -11.88 -5.38
N ASN A 215 -9.00 -12.97 -4.85
CA ASN A 215 -9.44 -14.15 -5.59
C ASN A 215 -10.89 -14.50 -5.23
N ASP A 216 -11.80 -13.51 -5.34
CA ASP A 216 -13.20 -13.68 -4.90
C ASP A 216 -14.08 -14.41 -5.93
N TYR A 217 -13.60 -14.53 -7.16
CA TYR A 217 -14.33 -15.18 -8.26
C TYR A 217 -13.70 -16.50 -8.77
N ASP A 218 -12.59 -16.96 -8.18
CA ASP A 218 -11.81 -18.15 -8.58
C ASP A 218 -11.28 -18.10 -10.03
#